data_1ed04c0bb4c51c8842ab8867efcca863
#
_entry.id   1ed04c0bb4c51c8842ab8867efcca863
#
_cell.length_a   1.000
_cell.length_b   1.000
_cell.length_c   1.000
_cell.angle_alpha   90.00
_cell.angle_beta   90.00
_cell.angle_gamma   90.00
#
_symmetry.space_group_name_H-M   'P 1'
#
loop_
_entity.id
_entity.type
_entity.pdbx_description
1 polymer ?
#
loop_
_entity_poly.entity_id
_entity_poly.type
_entity_poly.pdbx_seq_one_letter_code
_entity_poly.pdbx_strand_id
1 'polypeptide(L)'
;MKSLVLIGNGGHCKSCIDIIETTNEYRIKGIIIHPDDSSKTFMNYKVLGNDNDMGRCFIKNDYALICIGQIKSPEKRINIFDLLNKNKILMATIRSKYSIVSKYSNIGHGSIVMHNVIINSASEIGYNCILNTNSLIEHDVTVGNNCHISTGVIINGGVSIGDCSFIGSGCIIKEGVRIGKRVVISAGKTVMEDIPSDVILK
;
A
#
# COMPACT_ATOMS: atom_id res chain seq x y z
N MET A 1 2.34 8.17 20.97
CA MET A 1 2.11 8.02 19.52
C MET A 1 3.38 8.37 18.76
N LYS A 2 3.77 7.58 17.79
CA LYS A 2 4.89 7.84 16.88
C LYS A 2 4.54 8.98 15.93
N SER A 3 5.49 9.86 15.61
CA SER A 3 5.29 10.96 14.65
C SER A 3 5.28 10.42 13.22
N LEU A 4 4.30 10.79 12.40
CA LEU A 4 4.11 10.27 11.05
C LEU A 4 3.97 11.41 10.03
N VAL A 5 4.78 11.36 8.98
CA VAL A 5 4.70 12.24 7.82
C VAL A 5 4.08 11.47 6.66
N LEU A 6 3.05 12.02 6.06
CA LEU A 6 2.39 11.44 4.89
C LEU A 6 2.96 12.02 3.60
N ILE A 7 3.09 11.20 2.57
CA ILE A 7 3.60 11.62 1.27
C ILE A 7 2.54 11.40 0.20
N GLY A 8 2.05 12.48 -0.37
CA GLY A 8 0.97 12.50 -1.35
C GLY A 8 -0.31 13.13 -0.78
N ASN A 9 -1.10 13.76 -1.66
CA ASN A 9 -2.32 14.50 -1.31
C ASN A 9 -3.49 14.20 -2.26
N GLY A 10 -3.50 13.01 -2.84
CA GLY A 10 -4.59 12.52 -3.67
C GLY A 10 -5.72 11.82 -2.88
N GLY A 11 -6.67 11.23 -3.61
CA GLY A 11 -7.80 10.49 -3.01
C GLY A 11 -7.37 9.36 -2.08
N HIS A 12 -6.30 8.62 -2.45
CA HIS A 12 -5.78 7.55 -1.59
C HIS A 12 -5.26 8.09 -0.24
N CYS A 13 -4.64 9.27 -0.25
CA CYS A 13 -4.19 9.91 1.01
C CYS A 13 -5.34 10.22 1.96
N LYS A 14 -6.50 10.64 1.44
CA LYS A 14 -7.71 10.86 2.27
C LYS A 14 -8.11 9.59 3.01
N SER A 15 -8.14 8.46 2.30
CA SER A 15 -8.46 7.17 2.92
C SER A 15 -7.37 6.69 3.90
N CYS A 16 -6.09 7.00 3.62
CA CYS A 16 -5.01 6.70 4.57
C CYS A 16 -5.17 7.49 5.87
N ILE A 17 -5.50 8.79 5.78
CA ILE A 17 -5.75 9.65 6.95
C ILE A 17 -6.88 9.07 7.81
N ASP A 18 -8.02 8.75 7.18
CA ASP A 18 -9.18 8.16 7.86
C ASP A 18 -8.78 6.91 8.66
N ILE A 19 -7.98 6.02 8.09
CA ILE A 19 -7.48 4.83 8.78
C ILE A 19 -6.57 5.20 9.95
N ILE A 20 -5.59 6.08 9.73
CA ILE A 20 -4.61 6.45 10.76
C ILE A 20 -5.29 7.06 11.96
N GLU A 21 -6.30 7.93 11.74
CA GLU A 21 -7.08 8.57 12.81
C GLU A 21 -7.87 7.56 13.65
N THR A 22 -8.19 6.39 13.07
CA THR A 22 -8.87 5.31 13.84
C THR A 22 -7.90 4.53 14.73
N THR A 23 -6.58 4.73 14.58
CA THR A 23 -5.56 4.05 15.39
C THR A 23 -4.97 5.00 16.43
N ASN A 24 -4.43 4.45 17.51
CA ASN A 24 -3.73 5.22 18.53
C ASN A 24 -2.20 5.07 18.45
N GLU A 25 -1.69 4.55 17.34
CA GLU A 25 -0.26 4.24 17.19
C GLU A 25 0.53 5.45 16.68
N TYR A 26 -0.02 6.16 15.70
CA TYR A 26 0.63 7.26 15.02
C TYR A 26 -0.13 8.57 15.16
N ARG A 27 0.63 9.68 15.23
CA ARG A 27 0.12 11.05 15.11
C ARG A 27 0.63 11.66 13.82
N ILE A 28 -0.26 12.07 12.94
CA ILE A 28 0.09 12.75 11.70
C ILE A 28 0.71 14.11 12.05
N LYS A 29 1.99 14.30 11.68
CA LYS A 29 2.74 15.53 11.83
C LYS A 29 2.39 16.54 10.74
N GLY A 30 2.18 16.04 9.53
CA GLY A 30 1.85 16.81 8.34
C GLY A 30 2.06 16.03 7.07
N ILE A 31 1.92 16.71 5.94
CA ILE A 31 1.84 16.08 4.61
C ILE A 31 2.85 16.73 3.67
N ILE A 32 3.51 15.92 2.86
CA ILE A 32 4.32 16.32 1.71
C ILE A 32 3.43 16.19 0.48
N ILE A 33 3.30 17.26 -0.30
CA ILE A 33 2.39 17.35 -1.44
C ILE A 33 3.14 17.35 -2.78
N HIS A 34 2.39 17.25 -3.89
CA HIS A 34 2.97 17.40 -5.21
C HIS A 34 3.54 18.81 -5.42
N PRO A 35 4.67 19.00 -6.12
CA PRO A 35 5.27 20.33 -6.32
C PRO A 35 4.34 21.36 -6.96
N ASP A 36 3.42 20.93 -7.81
CA ASP A 36 2.46 21.83 -8.48
C ASP A 36 1.29 22.27 -7.60
N ASP A 37 1.18 21.71 -6.38
CA ASP A 37 0.15 22.09 -5.40
C ASP A 37 0.72 23.13 -4.43
N SER A 38 0.02 24.25 -4.28
CA SER A 38 0.41 25.36 -3.38
C SER A 38 -0.40 25.41 -2.08
N SER A 39 -1.19 24.39 -1.80
CA SER A 39 -2.02 24.30 -0.61
C SER A 39 -1.17 24.40 0.66
N LYS A 40 -1.69 25.07 1.69
CA LYS A 40 -1.04 25.16 3.00
C LYS A 40 -1.49 24.05 3.97
N THR A 41 -2.65 23.48 3.69
CA THR A 41 -3.25 22.42 4.49
C THR A 41 -3.91 21.40 3.57
N PHE A 42 -4.02 20.15 4.04
CA PHE A 42 -4.79 19.08 3.40
C PHE A 42 -5.49 18.28 4.50
N MET A 43 -6.82 18.16 4.42
CA MET A 43 -7.65 17.53 5.47
C MET A 43 -7.28 17.98 6.90
N ASN A 44 -7.16 19.29 7.09
CA ASN A 44 -6.76 19.95 8.36
C ASN A 44 -5.31 19.69 8.82
N TYR A 45 -4.51 18.94 8.08
CA TYR A 45 -3.11 18.74 8.36
C TYR A 45 -2.23 19.76 7.64
N LYS A 46 -1.18 20.20 8.33
CA LYS A 46 -0.21 21.14 7.78
C LYS A 46 0.57 20.51 6.61
N VAL A 47 0.74 21.27 5.55
CA VAL A 47 1.71 20.95 4.50
C VAL A 47 3.12 21.30 5.01
N LEU A 48 4.03 20.32 4.94
CA LEU A 48 5.42 20.45 5.41
C LEU A 48 6.36 20.88 4.29
N GLY A 49 6.00 20.66 3.06
CA GLY A 49 6.77 20.91 1.86
C GLY A 49 6.25 20.06 0.69
N ASN A 50 7.05 19.96 -0.35
CA ASN A 50 6.73 19.13 -1.53
C ASN A 50 7.81 18.08 -1.81
N ASP A 51 7.65 17.30 -2.87
CA ASP A 51 8.56 16.21 -3.23
C ASP A 51 10.04 16.66 -3.32
N ASN A 52 10.32 17.94 -3.68
CA ASN A 52 11.68 18.48 -3.78
C ASN A 52 12.31 18.75 -2.41
N ASP A 53 11.49 18.96 -1.38
CA ASP A 53 11.93 19.28 0.00
C ASP A 53 11.93 18.06 0.91
N MET A 54 11.66 16.88 0.38
CA MET A 54 11.35 15.67 1.16
C MET A 54 12.37 15.43 2.29
N GLY A 55 13.66 15.52 2.01
CA GLY A 55 14.70 15.30 3.02
C GLY A 55 14.66 16.26 4.21
N ARG A 56 14.10 17.48 4.05
CA ARG A 56 14.00 18.51 5.09
C ARG A 56 12.73 18.39 5.93
N CYS A 57 11.74 17.63 5.47
CA CYS A 57 10.45 17.48 6.14
C CYS A 57 10.51 16.52 7.33
N PHE A 58 11.54 15.70 7.41
CA PHE A 58 11.72 14.70 8.46
C PHE A 58 12.71 15.16 9.54
N ILE A 59 12.40 14.85 10.79
CA ILE A 59 13.34 14.93 11.91
C ILE A 59 13.60 13.50 12.44
N LYS A 60 14.59 13.37 13.32
CA LYS A 60 14.94 12.08 13.94
C LYS A 60 13.70 11.43 14.58
N ASN A 61 13.51 10.14 14.30
CA ASN A 61 12.39 9.32 14.76
C ASN A 61 11.02 9.61 14.12
N ASP A 62 10.95 10.44 13.08
CA ASP A 62 9.74 10.49 12.25
C ASP A 62 9.61 9.20 11.42
N TYR A 63 8.37 8.78 11.25
CA TYR A 63 7.98 7.73 10.32
C TYR A 63 7.39 8.34 9.05
N ALA A 64 7.51 7.64 7.94
CA ALA A 64 6.89 8.00 6.67
C ALA A 64 5.83 6.98 6.26
N LEU A 65 4.78 7.44 5.58
CA LEU A 65 3.85 6.59 4.83
C LEU A 65 3.63 7.19 3.43
N ILE A 66 3.79 6.37 2.41
CA ILE A 66 3.52 6.77 1.03
C ILE A 66 2.03 6.62 0.75
N CYS A 67 1.32 7.73 0.66
CA CYS A 67 -0.13 7.82 0.46
C CYS A 67 -0.51 8.09 -1.01
N ILE A 68 0.35 7.69 -1.94
CA ILE A 68 0.12 7.78 -3.38
C ILE A 68 -0.45 6.45 -3.85
N GLY A 69 -1.57 6.47 -4.58
CA GLY A 69 -2.15 5.27 -5.18
C GLY A 69 -1.28 4.73 -6.32
N GLN A 70 -1.55 3.48 -6.71
CA GLN A 70 -0.84 2.79 -7.78
C GLN A 70 -1.87 2.04 -8.63
N ILE A 71 -1.95 2.34 -9.93
CA ILE A 71 -2.81 1.62 -10.87
C ILE A 71 -1.99 1.15 -12.08
N LYS A 72 -1.48 2.08 -12.89
CA LYS A 72 -0.77 1.76 -14.15
C LYS A 72 0.70 1.47 -13.94
N SER A 73 1.34 2.16 -13.01
CA SER A 73 2.77 2.03 -12.73
C SER A 73 3.04 2.19 -11.23
N PRO A 74 3.93 1.38 -10.66
CA PRO A 74 4.41 1.51 -9.28
C PRO A 74 5.58 2.51 -9.15
N GLU A 75 6.13 3.02 -10.23
CA GLU A 75 7.42 3.73 -10.28
C GLU A 75 7.51 4.91 -9.30
N LYS A 76 6.46 5.76 -9.27
CA LYS A 76 6.47 6.90 -8.34
C LYS A 76 6.58 6.46 -6.89
N ARG A 77 5.88 5.40 -6.50
CA ARG A 77 5.97 4.85 -5.14
C ARG A 77 7.34 4.24 -4.86
N ILE A 78 7.89 3.50 -5.82
CA ILE A 78 9.22 2.88 -5.71
C ILE A 78 10.29 3.95 -5.53
N ASN A 79 10.31 4.97 -6.38
CA ASN A 79 11.29 6.06 -6.31
C ASN A 79 11.27 6.78 -4.96
N ILE A 80 10.07 7.03 -4.41
CA ILE A 80 9.93 7.64 -3.08
C ILE A 80 10.40 6.66 -2.00
N PHE A 81 10.03 5.39 -2.09
CA PHE A 81 10.42 4.36 -1.14
C PHE A 81 11.95 4.20 -1.07
N ASP A 82 12.61 4.18 -2.22
CA ASP A 82 14.07 4.08 -2.32
C ASP A 82 14.77 5.34 -1.76
N LEU A 83 14.19 6.52 -2.02
CA LEU A 83 14.70 7.77 -1.46
C LEU A 83 14.59 7.78 0.07
N LEU A 84 13.47 7.33 0.64
CA LEU A 84 13.29 7.22 2.08
C LEU A 84 14.28 6.23 2.70
N ASN A 85 14.46 5.07 2.09
CA ASN A 85 15.45 4.07 2.53
C ASN A 85 16.88 4.61 2.50
N LYS A 86 17.28 5.28 1.40
CA LYS A 86 18.59 5.91 1.26
C LYS A 86 18.86 6.92 2.39
N ASN A 87 17.83 7.65 2.81
CA ASN A 87 17.90 8.61 3.90
C ASN A 87 17.65 8.00 5.28
N LYS A 88 17.52 6.68 5.39
CA LYS A 88 17.27 5.94 6.65
C LYS A 88 16.00 6.41 7.39
N ILE A 89 15.00 6.87 6.65
CA ILE A 89 13.69 7.24 7.20
C ILE A 89 12.90 5.96 7.49
N LEU A 90 12.37 5.84 8.69
CA LEU A 90 11.55 4.69 9.09
C LEU A 90 10.19 4.74 8.36
N MET A 91 9.79 3.62 7.78
CA MET A 91 8.49 3.55 7.12
C MET A 91 7.48 2.83 8.00
N ALA A 92 6.31 3.46 8.16
CA ALA A 92 5.21 2.93 8.94
C ALA A 92 4.47 1.83 8.18
N THR A 93 4.16 0.74 8.85
CA THR A 93 3.15 -0.22 8.40
C THR A 93 1.86 0.12 9.13
N ILE A 94 0.82 0.49 8.38
CA ILE A 94 -0.46 0.91 8.94
C ILE A 94 -1.47 -0.21 8.77
N ARG A 95 -2.18 -0.54 9.86
CA ARG A 95 -3.27 -1.51 9.84
C ARG A 95 -4.53 -0.85 10.38
N SER A 96 -5.60 -0.93 9.60
CA SER A 96 -6.92 -0.52 10.10
C SER A 96 -7.30 -1.33 11.34
N LYS A 97 -7.88 -0.69 12.34
CA LYS A 97 -8.46 -1.41 13.48
C LYS A 97 -9.64 -2.32 13.10
N TYR A 98 -10.19 -2.13 11.91
CA TYR A 98 -11.28 -2.94 11.36
C TYR A 98 -10.78 -4.03 10.40
N SER A 99 -9.47 -4.20 10.23
CA SER A 99 -8.90 -5.32 9.48
C SER A 99 -8.71 -6.54 10.39
N ILE A 100 -8.78 -7.73 9.80
CA ILE A 100 -8.48 -8.99 10.48
C ILE A 100 -7.17 -9.51 9.89
N VAL A 101 -6.12 -9.53 10.69
CA VAL A 101 -4.80 -9.99 10.27
C VAL A 101 -4.36 -11.13 11.17
N SER A 102 -4.14 -12.31 10.59
CA SER A 102 -3.67 -13.47 11.32
C SER A 102 -2.33 -13.18 11.99
N LYS A 103 -2.16 -13.64 13.22
CA LYS A 103 -0.87 -13.57 13.94
C LYS A 103 0.23 -14.42 13.29
N TYR A 104 -0.14 -15.31 12.39
CA TYR A 104 0.77 -16.18 11.64
C TYR A 104 1.10 -15.65 10.25
N SER A 105 0.67 -14.43 9.90
CA SER A 105 1.02 -13.74 8.66
C SER A 105 2.02 -12.62 8.91
N ASN A 106 2.78 -12.24 7.88
CA ASN A 106 3.75 -11.18 7.92
C ASN A 106 3.41 -10.07 6.92
N ILE A 107 3.68 -8.83 7.28
CA ILE A 107 3.46 -7.66 6.42
C ILE A 107 4.71 -6.79 6.44
N GLY A 108 5.31 -6.58 5.27
CA GLY A 108 6.49 -5.75 5.08
C GLY A 108 6.24 -4.28 5.40
N HIS A 109 7.33 -3.58 5.75
CA HIS A 109 7.29 -2.17 6.14
C HIS A 109 6.82 -1.26 5.00
N GLY A 110 6.24 -0.11 5.34
CA GLY A 110 5.67 0.84 4.38
C GLY A 110 4.37 0.39 3.74
N SER A 111 3.83 -0.77 4.10
CA SER A 111 2.56 -1.29 3.58
C SER A 111 1.38 -0.76 4.37
N ILE A 112 0.23 -0.62 3.71
CA ILE A 112 -1.03 -0.23 4.34
C ILE A 112 -2.10 -1.29 4.15
N VAL A 113 -2.77 -1.65 5.24
CA VAL A 113 -3.93 -2.55 5.30
C VAL A 113 -5.16 -1.71 5.60
N MET A 114 -6.05 -1.59 4.61
CA MET A 114 -7.23 -0.73 4.67
C MET A 114 -8.36 -1.38 5.48
N HIS A 115 -9.52 -0.71 5.55
CA HIS A 115 -10.68 -1.22 6.29
C HIS A 115 -11.19 -2.55 5.73
N ASN A 116 -11.62 -3.44 6.63
CA ASN A 116 -12.22 -4.74 6.34
C ASN A 116 -11.35 -5.67 5.46
N VAL A 117 -10.04 -5.44 5.41
CA VAL A 117 -9.12 -6.40 4.81
C VAL A 117 -8.97 -7.59 5.73
N ILE A 118 -9.01 -8.79 5.15
CA ILE A 118 -8.74 -10.04 5.86
C ILE A 118 -7.45 -10.65 5.29
N ILE A 119 -6.51 -10.98 6.17
CA ILE A 119 -5.27 -11.68 5.83
C ILE A 119 -5.21 -12.94 6.69
N ASN A 120 -5.35 -14.10 6.06
CA ASN A 120 -5.36 -15.40 6.71
C ASN A 120 -3.95 -15.95 6.98
N SER A 121 -3.90 -17.09 7.65
CA SER A 121 -2.69 -17.67 8.22
C SER A 121 -1.64 -18.02 7.16
N ALA A 122 -0.36 -17.92 7.52
CA ALA A 122 0.80 -18.23 6.70
C ALA A 122 0.93 -17.39 5.42
N SER A 123 0.24 -16.24 5.35
CA SER A 123 0.36 -15.35 4.20
C SER A 123 1.48 -14.33 4.41
N GLU A 124 2.27 -14.10 3.36
CA GLU A 124 3.44 -13.23 3.35
C GLU A 124 3.18 -12.03 2.42
N ILE A 125 3.17 -10.83 2.97
CA ILE A 125 2.97 -9.58 2.22
C ILE A 125 4.28 -8.79 2.22
N GLY A 126 4.75 -8.44 1.04
CA GLY A 126 5.95 -7.65 0.84
C GLY A 126 5.85 -6.22 1.37
N TYR A 127 6.92 -5.45 1.17
CA TYR A 127 6.98 -4.04 1.58
C TYR A 127 6.30 -3.11 0.56
N ASN A 128 5.94 -1.90 1.03
CA ASN A 128 5.34 -0.83 0.23
C ASN A 128 4.07 -1.26 -0.55
N CYS A 129 3.30 -2.19 0.02
CA CYS A 129 2.07 -2.69 -0.58
C CYS A 129 0.84 -1.89 -0.15
N ILE A 130 -0.17 -1.88 -1.01
CA ILE A 130 -1.52 -1.39 -0.70
C ILE A 130 -2.46 -2.58 -0.71
N LEU A 131 -3.03 -2.93 0.46
CA LEU A 131 -4.11 -3.89 0.59
C LEU A 131 -5.39 -3.11 0.83
N ASN A 132 -6.16 -2.94 -0.24
CA ASN A 132 -7.26 -1.98 -0.25
C ASN A 132 -8.54 -2.55 0.37
N THR A 133 -9.48 -1.66 0.68
CA THR A 133 -10.74 -1.94 1.40
C THR A 133 -11.45 -3.19 0.90
N ASN A 134 -11.89 -4.04 1.84
CA ASN A 134 -12.62 -5.30 1.60
C ASN A 134 -11.85 -6.36 0.79
N SER A 135 -10.53 -6.26 0.63
CA SER A 135 -9.79 -7.35 0.00
C SER A 135 -9.64 -8.54 0.97
N LEU A 136 -9.74 -9.75 0.41
CA LEU A 136 -9.55 -11.02 1.11
C LEU A 136 -8.27 -11.69 0.58
N ILE A 137 -7.38 -12.02 1.49
CA ILE A 137 -6.14 -12.77 1.21
C ILE A 137 -6.21 -14.04 2.04
N GLU A 138 -6.39 -15.16 1.37
CA GLU A 138 -6.51 -16.47 1.99
C GLU A 138 -5.15 -17.00 2.47
N HIS A 139 -5.17 -18.20 3.10
CA HIS A 139 -4.00 -18.82 3.68
C HIS A 139 -2.92 -19.15 2.65
N ASP A 140 -1.65 -19.18 3.07
CA ASP A 140 -0.50 -19.56 2.24
C ASP A 140 -0.27 -18.65 1.00
N VAL A 141 -0.85 -17.44 0.98
CA VAL A 141 -0.69 -16.48 -0.12
C VAL A 141 0.62 -15.72 0.03
N THR A 142 1.33 -15.55 -1.08
CA THR A 142 2.50 -14.67 -1.16
C THR A 142 2.21 -13.49 -2.07
N VAL A 143 2.32 -12.26 -1.53
CA VAL A 143 2.26 -11.02 -2.31
C VAL A 143 3.63 -10.36 -2.27
N GLY A 144 4.23 -10.16 -3.43
CA GLY A 144 5.52 -9.50 -3.59
C GLY A 144 5.52 -8.04 -3.17
N ASN A 145 6.66 -7.38 -3.36
CA ASN A 145 6.85 -5.99 -2.97
C ASN A 145 6.18 -5.01 -3.94
N ASN A 146 5.85 -3.81 -3.45
CA ASN A 146 5.29 -2.74 -4.29
C ASN A 146 4.01 -3.16 -5.04
N CYS A 147 3.21 -4.04 -4.47
CA CYS A 147 1.95 -4.49 -5.05
C CYS A 147 0.76 -3.65 -4.58
N HIS A 148 -0.27 -3.59 -5.42
CA HIS A 148 -1.56 -3.03 -5.01
C HIS A 148 -2.66 -4.07 -5.25
N ILE A 149 -3.20 -4.60 -4.18
CA ILE A 149 -4.40 -5.43 -4.16
C ILE A 149 -5.56 -4.49 -3.95
N SER A 150 -6.35 -4.27 -5.00
CA SER A 150 -7.38 -3.22 -5.01
C SER A 150 -8.65 -3.64 -4.25
N THR A 151 -9.62 -2.73 -4.20
CA THR A 151 -10.85 -2.87 -3.42
C THR A 151 -11.62 -4.15 -3.79
N GLY A 152 -11.99 -4.94 -2.77
CA GLY A 152 -12.84 -6.12 -2.94
C GLY A 152 -12.22 -7.27 -3.72
N VAL A 153 -10.90 -7.30 -3.86
CA VAL A 153 -10.18 -8.43 -4.49
C VAL A 153 -10.24 -9.65 -3.58
N ILE A 154 -10.46 -10.82 -4.17
CA ILE A 154 -10.41 -12.12 -3.49
C ILE A 154 -9.21 -12.90 -4.04
N ILE A 155 -8.26 -13.21 -3.16
CA ILE A 155 -7.09 -14.03 -3.47
C ILE A 155 -7.23 -15.35 -2.71
N ASN A 156 -7.49 -16.45 -3.42
CA ASN A 156 -7.66 -17.76 -2.80
C ASN A 156 -6.34 -18.38 -2.36
N GLY A 157 -6.43 -19.48 -1.60
CA GLY A 157 -5.29 -20.08 -0.92
C GLY A 157 -4.13 -20.50 -1.84
N GLY A 158 -2.90 -20.33 -1.35
CA GLY A 158 -1.68 -20.74 -2.07
C GLY A 158 -1.32 -19.92 -3.31
N VAL A 159 -2.01 -18.80 -3.57
CA VAL A 159 -1.70 -17.91 -4.70
C VAL A 159 -0.38 -17.18 -4.46
N SER A 160 0.42 -17.00 -5.51
CA SER A 160 1.61 -16.15 -5.48
C SER A 160 1.49 -14.98 -6.47
N ILE A 161 1.79 -13.77 -6.01
CA ILE A 161 1.76 -12.54 -6.82
C ILE A 161 3.16 -11.93 -6.80
N GLY A 162 3.76 -11.76 -7.97
CA GLY A 162 5.09 -11.17 -8.13
C GLY A 162 5.10 -9.65 -7.89
N ASP A 163 6.30 -9.12 -7.64
CA ASP A 163 6.53 -7.70 -7.33
C ASP A 163 5.91 -6.75 -8.35
N CYS A 164 5.55 -5.56 -7.90
CA CYS A 164 5.10 -4.44 -8.73
C CYS A 164 3.77 -4.70 -9.46
N SER A 165 3.00 -5.67 -9.04
CA SER A 165 1.73 -6.04 -9.70
C SER A 165 0.55 -5.26 -9.13
N PHE A 166 -0.44 -5.02 -9.98
CA PHE A 166 -1.72 -4.40 -9.65
C PHE A 166 -2.87 -5.37 -9.95
N ILE A 167 -3.65 -5.68 -8.93
CA ILE A 167 -4.85 -6.51 -9.06
C ILE A 167 -6.06 -5.59 -8.93
N GLY A 168 -6.80 -5.42 -10.01
CA GLY A 168 -7.94 -4.50 -10.13
C GLY A 168 -9.10 -4.87 -9.22
N SER A 169 -9.92 -3.87 -8.89
CA SER A 169 -11.03 -4.02 -7.96
C SER A 169 -11.98 -5.15 -8.33
N GLY A 170 -12.41 -5.93 -7.33
CA GLY A 170 -13.35 -7.03 -7.51
C GLY A 170 -12.82 -8.23 -8.30
N CYS A 171 -11.51 -8.32 -8.53
CA CYS A 171 -10.91 -9.52 -9.13
C CYS A 171 -10.98 -10.72 -8.18
N ILE A 172 -11.12 -11.91 -8.78
CA ILE A 172 -11.04 -13.19 -8.06
C ILE A 172 -9.90 -13.99 -8.65
N ILE A 173 -8.96 -14.41 -7.82
CA ILE A 173 -7.82 -15.22 -8.22
C ILE A 173 -8.03 -16.64 -7.67
N LYS A 174 -8.06 -17.63 -8.57
CA LYS A 174 -8.24 -19.06 -8.22
C LYS A 174 -7.07 -19.54 -7.34
N GLU A 175 -7.34 -20.49 -6.48
CA GLU A 175 -6.34 -21.13 -5.61
C GLU A 175 -5.14 -21.69 -6.41
N GLY A 176 -3.94 -21.51 -5.85
CA GLY A 176 -2.67 -22.00 -6.41
C GLY A 176 -2.16 -21.29 -7.65
N VAL A 177 -2.88 -20.29 -8.17
CA VAL A 177 -2.45 -19.53 -9.36
C VAL A 177 -1.18 -18.71 -9.06
N ARG A 178 -0.29 -18.62 -10.04
CA ARG A 178 0.92 -17.80 -10.01
C ARG A 178 0.79 -16.61 -10.93
N ILE A 179 0.85 -15.42 -10.37
CA ILE A 179 0.87 -14.14 -11.10
C ILE A 179 2.30 -13.61 -11.08
N GLY A 180 2.87 -13.38 -12.25
CA GLY A 180 4.24 -12.88 -12.42
C GLY A 180 4.42 -11.45 -11.90
N LYS A 181 5.62 -10.90 -12.14
CA LYS A 181 5.96 -9.51 -11.78
C LYS A 181 5.39 -8.51 -12.78
N ARG A 182 5.10 -7.29 -12.32
CA ARG A 182 4.61 -6.17 -13.16
C ARG A 182 3.36 -6.50 -13.98
N VAL A 183 2.52 -7.36 -13.40
CA VAL A 183 1.24 -7.71 -14.00
C VAL A 183 0.19 -6.67 -13.62
N VAL A 184 -0.61 -6.24 -14.58
CA VAL A 184 -1.76 -5.36 -14.37
C VAL A 184 -3.02 -6.10 -14.75
N ILE A 185 -3.89 -6.37 -13.79
CA ILE A 185 -5.20 -7.01 -14.01
C ILE A 185 -6.29 -5.96 -13.88
N SER A 186 -7.10 -5.79 -14.93
CA SER A 186 -8.25 -4.88 -14.91
C SER A 186 -9.31 -5.34 -13.91
N ALA A 187 -10.15 -4.40 -13.45
CA ALA A 187 -11.20 -4.69 -12.49
C ALA A 187 -12.18 -5.77 -12.96
N GLY A 188 -12.74 -6.53 -12.01
CA GLY A 188 -13.79 -7.52 -12.24
C GLY A 188 -13.37 -8.81 -12.95
N LYS A 189 -12.07 -9.09 -13.07
CA LYS A 189 -11.59 -10.32 -13.71
C LYS A 189 -11.58 -11.50 -12.76
N THR A 190 -11.92 -12.67 -13.30
CA THR A 190 -11.65 -13.96 -12.64
C THR A 190 -10.44 -14.58 -13.33
N VAL A 191 -9.38 -14.85 -12.58
CA VAL A 191 -8.13 -15.44 -13.06
C VAL A 191 -8.10 -16.90 -12.66
N MET A 192 -8.09 -17.80 -13.65
CA MET A 192 -8.18 -19.24 -13.48
C MET A 192 -6.85 -19.95 -13.76
N GLU A 193 -5.87 -19.27 -14.36
CA GLU A 193 -4.59 -19.83 -14.83
C GLU A 193 -3.45 -18.88 -14.51
N ASP A 194 -2.22 -19.39 -14.52
CA ASP A 194 -1.01 -18.63 -14.29
C ASP A 194 -0.85 -17.49 -15.31
N ILE A 195 -0.39 -16.35 -14.83
CA ILE A 195 -0.12 -15.17 -15.67
C ILE A 195 1.39 -14.87 -15.64
N PRO A 196 2.07 -14.87 -16.80
CA PRO A 196 3.49 -14.51 -16.85
C PRO A 196 3.74 -13.04 -16.51
N SER A 197 5.01 -12.69 -16.22
CA SER A 197 5.38 -11.31 -15.94
C SER A 197 5.11 -10.37 -17.10
N ASP A 198 4.93 -9.07 -16.79
CA ASP A 198 4.78 -7.98 -17.77
C ASP A 198 3.50 -8.02 -18.61
N VAL A 199 2.47 -8.72 -18.13
CA VAL A 199 1.17 -8.85 -18.82
C VAL A 199 0.19 -7.79 -18.31
N ILE A 200 -0.58 -7.21 -19.24
CA ILE A 200 -1.76 -6.40 -18.95
C ILE A 200 -3.00 -7.21 -19.38
N LEU A 201 -3.72 -7.73 -18.40
CA LEU A 201 -4.99 -8.43 -18.60
C LEU A 201 -6.14 -7.43 -18.54
N LYS A 202 -6.70 -7.12 -19.73
CA LYS A 202 -7.80 -6.16 -19.89
C LYS A 202 -9.16 -6.83 -19.75
#